data_782c4809e6a524eb20310b1d4edbb38d
#
_entry.id   782c4809e6a524eb20310b1d4edbb38d
#
_cell.length_a   1.000
_cell.length_b   1.000
_cell.length_c   1.000
_cell.angle_alpha   90.00
_cell.angle_beta   90.00
_cell.angle_gamma   90.00
#
_symmetry.space_group_name_H-M   'P 1'
#
loop_
_entity.id
_entity.type
_entity.pdbx_description
1 polymer ?
#
loop_
_entity_poly.entity_id
_entity_poly.type
_entity_poly.pdbx_seq_one_letter_code
_entity_poly.pdbx_strand_id
1 'polypeptide(L)'
;MAEEKTNVMRMLEQAGVPYTPHGYPHGKEPVDGVTVAGILGRDPQQVFKTLVTRGASGGFCVFVIPADGTLDLKKAARAAGEKSVEMIHVNELSKVTGYIRGGCSPIGMKKPYPTFVEETAQLWDTILVSAGRIGAQVELKADSLLTMCGGQYADLAL
;
A
#
# COMPACT_ATOMS: atom_id res chain seq x y z
N MET A 1 21.83 -12.51 9.40
CA MET A 1 21.13 -13.40 8.51
C MET A 1 20.21 -12.59 7.59
N ALA A 2 20.30 -12.83 6.32
CA ALA A 2 19.42 -12.14 5.38
C ALA A 2 17.98 -12.61 5.57
N GLU A 3 17.05 -11.68 5.59
CA GLU A 3 15.64 -12.03 5.65
C GLU A 3 15.22 -12.68 4.34
N GLU A 4 14.26 -13.59 4.43
CA GLU A 4 13.71 -14.22 3.25
C GLU A 4 12.98 -13.20 2.37
N LYS A 5 13.11 -13.38 1.08
CA LYS A 5 12.36 -12.56 0.12
C LYS A 5 10.88 -12.86 0.22
N THR A 6 10.08 -11.80 0.22
CA THR A 6 8.64 -11.93 0.15
C THR A 6 8.19 -12.20 -1.29
N ASN A 7 6.94 -12.59 -1.46
CA ASN A 7 6.37 -12.75 -2.79
C ASN A 7 6.37 -11.42 -3.57
N VAL A 8 6.13 -10.30 -2.88
CA VAL A 8 6.21 -8.97 -3.50
C VAL A 8 7.59 -8.72 -4.09
N MET A 9 8.65 -9.04 -3.34
CA MET A 9 10.02 -8.87 -3.82
C MET A 9 10.30 -9.74 -5.03
N ARG A 10 9.83 -10.99 -5.02
CA ARG A 10 9.98 -11.90 -6.17
C ARG A 10 9.25 -11.38 -7.40
N MET A 11 8.06 -10.83 -7.22
CA MET A 11 7.28 -10.24 -8.32
C MET A 11 8.03 -9.05 -8.94
N LEU A 12 8.61 -8.18 -8.10
CA LEU A 12 9.39 -7.05 -8.57
C LEU A 12 10.61 -7.52 -9.37
N GLU A 13 11.31 -8.54 -8.88
CA GLU A 13 12.49 -9.08 -9.56
C GLU A 13 12.12 -9.73 -10.90
N GLN A 14 11.03 -10.47 -10.94
CA GLN A 14 10.54 -11.09 -12.18
C GLN A 14 10.14 -10.03 -13.21
N ALA A 15 9.62 -8.91 -12.78
CA ALA A 15 9.24 -7.81 -13.66
C ALA A 15 10.42 -6.91 -14.05
N GLY A 16 11.60 -7.14 -13.46
CA GLY A 16 12.77 -6.31 -13.72
C GLY A 16 12.66 -4.91 -13.09
N VAL A 17 11.88 -4.76 -12.03
CA VAL A 17 11.66 -3.48 -11.38
C VAL A 17 12.66 -3.29 -10.24
N PRO A 18 13.52 -2.26 -10.31
CA PRO A 18 14.46 -1.97 -9.22
C PRO A 18 13.73 -1.59 -7.94
N TYR A 19 14.20 -2.13 -6.82
CA TYR A 19 13.69 -1.79 -5.49
C TYR A 19 14.76 -1.97 -4.44
N THR A 20 14.58 -1.34 -3.29
CA THR A 20 15.44 -1.51 -2.14
C THR A 20 14.59 -2.10 -0.99
N PRO A 21 14.98 -3.25 -0.44
CA PRO A 21 14.26 -3.82 0.70
C PRO A 21 14.67 -3.12 1.99
N HIS A 22 13.71 -2.97 2.90
CA HIS A 22 13.95 -2.44 4.24
C HIS A 22 13.29 -3.34 5.27
N GLY A 23 14.04 -3.71 6.29
CA GLY A 23 13.52 -4.45 7.44
C GLY A 23 13.45 -3.56 8.66
N TYR A 24 12.52 -3.86 9.57
CA TYR A 24 12.43 -3.19 10.86
C TYR A 24 12.03 -4.20 11.93
N PRO A 25 12.40 -3.94 13.22
CA PRO A 25 12.05 -4.85 14.30
C PRO A 25 10.53 -4.97 14.44
N HIS A 26 10.05 -6.19 14.63
CA HIS A 26 8.63 -6.44 14.73
C HIS A 26 8.33 -7.70 15.54
N GLY A 27 7.14 -7.76 16.12
CA GLY A 27 6.56 -8.97 16.68
C GLY A 27 5.41 -9.43 15.79
N LYS A 28 4.38 -9.98 16.42
CA LYS A 28 3.16 -10.42 15.72
C LYS A 28 2.16 -9.28 15.52
N GLU A 29 2.32 -8.20 16.30
CA GLU A 29 1.41 -7.07 16.24
C GLU A 29 1.74 -6.17 15.05
N PRO A 30 0.74 -5.57 14.41
CA PRO A 30 1.00 -4.62 13.35
C PRO A 30 1.69 -3.36 13.90
N VAL A 31 2.58 -2.79 13.08
CA VAL A 31 3.26 -1.54 13.39
C VAL A 31 2.71 -0.50 12.43
N ASP A 32 2.22 0.64 12.94
CA ASP A 32 1.65 1.66 12.08
C ASP A 32 2.71 2.33 11.20
N GLY A 33 2.26 2.91 10.08
CA GLY A 33 3.17 3.46 9.07
C GLY A 33 4.00 4.64 9.57
N VAL A 34 3.47 5.46 10.47
CA VAL A 34 4.22 6.60 11.03
C VAL A 34 5.36 6.09 11.90
N THR A 35 5.12 5.06 12.71
CA THR A 35 6.15 4.42 13.53
C THR A 35 7.20 3.77 12.64
N VAL A 36 6.79 3.06 11.59
CA VAL A 36 7.72 2.45 10.61
C VAL A 36 8.61 3.53 9.99
N ALA A 37 8.02 4.65 9.56
CA ALA A 37 8.79 5.76 8.99
C ALA A 37 9.85 6.26 9.96
N GLY A 38 9.49 6.44 11.24
CA GLY A 38 10.44 6.85 12.27
C GLY A 38 11.58 5.87 12.45
N ILE A 39 11.28 4.56 12.48
CA ILE A 39 12.30 3.52 12.62
C ILE A 39 13.27 3.55 11.43
N LEU A 40 12.76 3.75 10.23
CA LEU A 40 13.57 3.76 9.01
C LEU A 40 14.23 5.11 8.73
N GLY A 41 13.95 6.12 9.55
CA GLY A 41 14.50 7.46 9.36
C GLY A 41 13.97 8.16 8.13
N ARG A 42 12.71 7.89 7.79
CA ARG A 42 12.05 8.46 6.61
C ARG A 42 10.91 9.38 7.02
N ASP A 43 10.60 10.33 6.14
CA ASP A 43 9.43 11.19 6.30
C ASP A 43 8.16 10.32 6.18
N PRO A 44 7.19 10.44 7.10
CA PRO A 44 5.96 9.66 7.01
C PRO A 44 5.14 9.96 5.75
N GLN A 45 5.40 11.06 5.05
CA GLN A 45 4.77 11.34 3.78
C GLN A 45 5.40 10.56 2.62
N GLN A 46 6.58 9.97 2.83
CA GLN A 46 7.25 9.11 1.85
C GLN A 46 6.88 7.63 2.05
N VAL A 47 6.43 7.26 3.23
CA VAL A 47 5.99 5.90 3.54
C VAL A 47 4.49 5.83 3.33
N PHE A 48 4.03 4.91 2.48
CA PHE A 48 2.63 4.81 2.09
C PHE A 48 1.98 3.59 2.72
N LYS A 49 0.72 3.75 3.12
CA LYS A 49 -0.12 2.67 3.67
C LYS A 49 -1.18 2.29 2.65
N THR A 50 -1.59 1.04 2.68
CA THR A 50 -2.57 0.49 1.76
C THR A 50 -3.89 0.26 2.47
N LEU A 51 -4.94 0.90 1.99
CA LEU A 51 -6.28 0.85 2.57
C LEU A 51 -7.22 0.18 1.58
N VAL A 52 -8.05 -0.73 2.08
CA VAL A 52 -9.01 -1.46 1.26
C VAL A 52 -10.42 -1.04 1.64
N THR A 53 -11.21 -0.72 0.63
CA THR A 53 -12.59 -0.24 0.80
C THR A 53 -13.55 -1.10 0.00
N ARG A 54 -14.83 -1.02 0.39
CA ARG A 54 -15.94 -1.57 -0.39
C ARG A 54 -16.74 -0.40 -0.95
N GLY A 55 -16.94 -0.41 -2.26
CA GLY A 55 -17.78 0.59 -2.90
C GLY A 55 -19.27 0.27 -2.77
N ALA A 56 -20.10 1.27 -3.00
CA ALA A 56 -21.57 1.10 -2.98
C ALA A 56 -22.04 0.02 -3.93
N SER A 57 -21.32 -0.19 -5.04
CA SER A 57 -21.65 -1.26 -6.01
C SER A 57 -21.31 -2.66 -5.51
N GLY A 58 -20.62 -2.78 -4.38
CA GLY A 58 -20.18 -4.06 -3.81
C GLY A 58 -18.76 -4.47 -4.14
N GLY A 59 -18.10 -3.79 -5.08
CA GLY A 59 -16.72 -4.09 -5.46
C GLY A 59 -15.70 -3.50 -4.48
N PHE A 60 -14.51 -4.08 -4.46
CA PHE A 60 -13.43 -3.59 -3.61
C PHE A 60 -12.53 -2.63 -4.39
N CYS A 61 -12.06 -1.60 -3.70
CA CYS A 61 -11.10 -0.64 -4.24
C CYS A 61 -9.97 -0.45 -3.23
N VAL A 62 -8.76 -0.23 -3.75
CA VAL A 62 -7.55 -0.10 -2.94
C VAL A 62 -7.01 1.32 -3.07
N PHE A 63 -6.68 1.92 -1.94
CA PHE A 63 -6.13 3.28 -1.90
C PHE A 63 -4.80 3.27 -1.14
N VAL A 64 -3.78 3.86 -1.75
CA VAL A 64 -2.43 3.91 -1.20
C VAL A 64 -2.12 5.38 -0.92
N ILE A 65 -1.97 5.73 0.36
CA ILE A 65 -1.79 7.12 0.79
C ILE A 65 -0.63 7.23 1.78
N PRO A 66 -0.08 8.45 1.99
CA PRO A 66 0.97 8.64 2.99
C PRO A 66 0.57 8.16 4.37
N ALA A 67 1.54 7.63 5.10
CA ALA A 67 1.32 7.01 6.42
C ALA A 67 0.67 7.95 7.43
N ASP A 68 0.98 9.25 7.37
CA ASP A 68 0.41 10.26 8.26
C ASP A 68 -0.86 10.90 7.68
N GLY A 69 -1.31 10.45 6.51
CA GLY A 69 -2.50 10.98 5.86
C GLY A 69 -3.77 10.28 6.28
N THR A 70 -4.89 10.93 6.01
CA THR A 70 -6.22 10.37 6.20
C THR A 70 -6.91 10.31 4.84
N LEU A 71 -7.50 9.17 4.52
CA LEU A 71 -8.24 9.02 3.28
C LEU A 71 -9.53 9.84 3.34
N ASP A 72 -9.69 10.74 2.36
CA ASP A 72 -10.96 11.43 2.18
C ASP A 72 -11.89 10.49 1.42
N LEU A 73 -12.92 9.99 2.09
CA LEU A 73 -13.81 8.99 1.49
C LEU A 73 -14.58 9.51 0.28
N LYS A 74 -14.85 10.81 0.23
CA LYS A 74 -15.52 11.42 -0.93
C LYS A 74 -14.58 11.47 -2.14
N LYS A 75 -13.32 11.85 -1.92
CA LYS A 75 -12.31 11.84 -2.97
C LYS A 75 -12.06 10.42 -3.47
N ALA A 76 -11.99 9.47 -2.53
CA ALA A 76 -11.81 8.05 -2.86
C ALA A 76 -12.95 7.54 -3.73
N ALA A 77 -14.19 7.82 -3.36
CA ALA A 77 -15.36 7.41 -4.14
C ALA A 77 -15.33 8.02 -5.54
N ARG A 78 -14.96 9.30 -5.63
CA ARG A 78 -14.86 9.98 -6.92
C ARG A 78 -13.82 9.32 -7.81
N ALA A 79 -12.62 9.03 -7.26
CA ALA A 79 -11.56 8.38 -8.01
C ALA A 79 -11.99 7.01 -8.52
N ALA A 80 -12.72 6.26 -7.71
CA ALA A 80 -13.15 4.90 -8.04
C ALA A 80 -14.42 4.85 -8.90
N GLY A 81 -15.09 5.98 -9.12
CA GLY A 81 -16.37 6.00 -9.84
C GLY A 81 -17.50 5.40 -9.03
N GLU A 82 -17.43 5.43 -7.71
CA GLU A 82 -18.44 4.90 -6.80
C GLU A 82 -19.26 6.03 -6.18
N LYS A 83 -20.51 5.74 -5.81
CA LYS A 83 -21.33 6.70 -5.05
C LYS A 83 -20.73 6.98 -3.69
N SER A 84 -20.21 5.93 -3.06
CA SER A 84 -19.55 6.00 -1.76
C SER A 84 -18.63 4.82 -1.60
N VAL A 85 -17.65 4.95 -0.71
CA VAL A 85 -16.80 3.84 -0.29
C VAL A 85 -16.72 3.84 1.23
N GLU A 86 -16.52 2.66 1.80
CA GLU A 86 -16.31 2.51 3.23
C GLU A 86 -15.15 1.56 3.47
N MET A 87 -14.45 1.75 4.58
CA MET A 87 -13.37 0.84 4.94
C MET A 87 -13.94 -0.56 5.23
N ILE A 88 -13.27 -1.60 4.76
CA ILE A 88 -13.66 -2.96 5.13
C ILE A 88 -13.21 -3.24 6.58
N HIS A 89 -13.80 -4.25 7.20
CA HIS A 89 -13.38 -4.66 8.53
C HIS A 89 -12.03 -5.38 8.47
N VAL A 90 -11.23 -5.26 9.53
CA VAL A 90 -9.92 -5.88 9.61
C VAL A 90 -10.00 -7.40 9.41
N ASN A 91 -11.08 -8.02 9.93
CA ASN A 91 -11.26 -9.48 9.79
C ASN A 91 -11.60 -9.93 8.36
N GLU A 92 -11.94 -9.01 7.46
CA GLU A 92 -12.17 -9.31 6.05
C GLU A 92 -10.89 -9.19 5.21
N LEU A 93 -9.90 -8.44 5.73
CA LEU A 93 -8.72 -8.06 4.95
C LEU A 93 -8.00 -9.26 4.34
N SER A 94 -7.78 -10.29 5.12
CA SER A 94 -7.07 -11.50 4.66
C SER A 94 -7.82 -12.22 3.56
N LYS A 95 -9.14 -12.31 3.66
CA LYS A 95 -9.96 -12.95 2.62
C LYS A 95 -9.93 -12.17 1.32
N VAL A 96 -9.96 -10.85 1.42
CA VAL A 96 -10.01 -9.97 0.24
C VAL A 96 -8.64 -9.88 -0.44
N THR A 97 -7.58 -9.69 0.33
CA THR A 97 -6.25 -9.36 -0.22
C THR A 97 -5.24 -10.49 -0.14
N GLY A 98 -5.38 -11.39 0.82
CA GLY A 98 -4.35 -12.38 1.14
C GLY A 98 -3.32 -11.87 2.14
N TYR A 99 -3.46 -10.64 2.60
CA TYR A 99 -2.53 -10.01 3.54
C TYR A 99 -3.20 -9.74 4.89
N ILE A 100 -2.36 -9.56 5.92
CA ILE A 100 -2.84 -9.20 7.26
C ILE A 100 -2.58 -7.72 7.51
N ARG A 101 -3.23 -7.16 8.51
CA ARG A 101 -3.02 -5.78 8.94
C ARG A 101 -1.55 -5.57 9.31
N GLY A 102 -0.97 -4.48 8.85
CA GLY A 102 0.45 -4.17 9.05
C GLY A 102 1.36 -4.78 8.00
N GLY A 103 0.84 -5.70 7.17
CA GLY A 103 1.59 -6.33 6.08
C GLY A 103 0.85 -6.29 4.76
N CYS A 104 -0.14 -5.42 4.61
CA CYS A 104 -0.91 -5.34 3.36
C CYS A 104 -0.17 -4.51 2.32
N SER A 105 0.17 -5.15 1.20
CA SER A 105 0.84 -4.50 0.07
C SER A 105 -0.16 -4.29 -1.07
N PRO A 106 0.00 -3.21 -1.86
CA PRO A 106 -0.80 -3.05 -3.07
C PRO A 106 -0.36 -4.00 -4.19
N ILE A 107 0.80 -4.64 -4.03
CA ILE A 107 1.34 -5.59 -5.00
C ILE A 107 0.99 -7.01 -4.58
N GLY A 108 0.53 -7.82 -5.51
CA GLY A 108 0.33 -9.25 -5.27
C GLY A 108 -0.93 -9.62 -4.49
N MET A 109 -1.95 -8.78 -4.50
CA MET A 109 -3.25 -9.14 -3.92
C MET A 109 -3.88 -10.30 -4.65
N LYS A 110 -4.82 -10.99 -4.00
CA LYS A 110 -5.52 -12.16 -4.58
C LYS A 110 -6.14 -11.88 -5.93
N LYS A 111 -6.64 -10.64 -6.14
CA LYS A 111 -7.27 -10.22 -7.38
C LYS A 111 -6.76 -8.83 -7.76
N PRO A 112 -6.83 -8.45 -9.05
CA PRO A 112 -6.39 -7.13 -9.49
C PRO A 112 -7.46 -6.07 -9.22
N TYR A 113 -7.67 -5.74 -7.95
CA TYR A 113 -8.64 -4.71 -7.57
C TYR A 113 -8.23 -3.35 -8.13
N PRO A 114 -9.21 -2.48 -8.49
CA PRO A 114 -8.89 -1.10 -8.85
C PRO A 114 -8.07 -0.44 -7.73
N THR A 115 -6.93 0.12 -8.09
CA THR A 115 -5.97 0.67 -7.13
C THR A 115 -5.63 2.11 -7.50
N PHE A 116 -5.65 2.98 -6.49
CA PHE A 116 -5.37 4.41 -6.66
C PHE A 116 -4.28 4.81 -5.67
N VAL A 117 -3.31 5.58 -6.15
CA VAL A 117 -2.18 6.05 -5.34
C VAL A 117 -2.29 7.56 -5.21
N GLU A 118 -2.17 8.06 -3.97
CA GLU A 118 -2.22 9.50 -3.70
C GLU A 118 -1.19 10.22 -4.57
N GLU A 119 -1.62 11.25 -5.30
CA GLU A 119 -0.80 11.91 -6.30
C GLU A 119 0.48 12.54 -5.75
N THR A 120 0.54 12.83 -4.45
CA THR A 120 1.76 13.35 -3.83
C THR A 120 2.93 12.37 -3.87
N ALA A 121 2.68 11.09 -4.18
CA ALA A 121 3.74 10.12 -4.40
C ALA A 121 4.71 10.58 -5.48
N GLN A 122 4.23 11.34 -6.45
CA GLN A 122 5.04 11.85 -7.56
C GLN A 122 6.07 12.90 -7.14
N LEU A 123 5.95 13.45 -5.92
CA LEU A 123 6.89 14.44 -5.40
C LEU A 123 8.18 13.81 -4.88
N TRP A 124 8.19 12.48 -4.74
CA TRP A 124 9.35 11.75 -4.22
C TRP A 124 10.05 10.98 -5.34
N ASP A 125 11.37 10.86 -5.25
CA ASP A 125 12.13 10.00 -6.17
C ASP A 125 11.70 8.54 -6.00
N THR A 126 11.49 8.13 -4.75
CA THR A 126 11.00 6.81 -4.39
C THR A 126 10.01 6.92 -3.23
N ILE A 127 9.15 5.92 -3.11
CA ILE A 127 8.24 5.77 -1.97
C ILE A 127 8.44 4.38 -1.37
N LEU A 128 7.97 4.20 -0.14
CA LEU A 128 8.03 2.91 0.54
C LEU A 128 6.61 2.38 0.73
N VAL A 129 6.43 1.10 0.46
CA VAL A 129 5.17 0.39 0.72
C VAL A 129 5.48 -0.95 1.38
N SER A 130 4.48 -1.55 2.02
CA SER A 130 4.65 -2.87 2.62
C SER A 130 5.14 -3.88 1.58
N ALA A 131 6.06 -4.73 1.99
CA ALA A 131 6.57 -5.83 1.19
C ALA A 131 5.71 -7.10 1.29
N GLY A 132 4.55 -7.03 1.97
CA GLY A 132 3.64 -8.16 2.09
C GLY A 132 3.70 -8.88 3.43
N ARG A 133 4.43 -8.36 4.40
CA ARG A 133 4.45 -8.87 5.77
C ARG A 133 4.87 -7.77 6.74
N ILE A 134 4.53 -7.95 8.00
CA ILE A 134 5.00 -7.07 9.07
C ILE A 134 6.53 -7.15 9.12
N GLY A 135 7.19 -6.02 9.25
CA GLY A 135 8.65 -5.97 9.38
C GLY A 135 9.40 -5.77 8.07
N ALA A 136 8.70 -5.69 6.94
CA ALA A 136 9.36 -5.54 5.64
C ALA A 136 8.66 -4.49 4.78
N GLN A 137 9.47 -3.62 4.18
CA GLN A 137 9.04 -2.60 3.22
C GLN A 137 9.87 -2.75 1.94
N VAL A 138 9.34 -2.30 0.84
CA VAL A 138 10.09 -2.11 -0.40
C VAL A 138 10.06 -0.64 -0.78
N GLU A 139 11.20 -0.13 -1.20
CA GLU A 139 11.35 1.23 -1.70
C GLU A 139 11.50 1.16 -3.22
N LEU A 140 10.64 1.88 -3.94
CA LEU A 140 10.63 1.85 -5.39
C LEU A 140 10.08 3.17 -5.92
N LYS A 141 10.25 3.40 -7.21
CA LYS A 141 9.64 4.55 -7.87
C LYS A 141 8.13 4.42 -7.86
N ALA A 142 7.42 5.52 -7.64
CA ALA A 142 5.96 5.51 -7.62
C ALA A 142 5.36 5.02 -8.95
N ASP A 143 5.92 5.43 -10.08
CA ASP A 143 5.46 4.96 -11.38
C ASP A 143 5.62 3.44 -11.53
N SER A 144 6.69 2.89 -10.98
CA SER A 144 6.90 1.44 -10.97
C SER A 144 5.82 0.72 -10.16
N LEU A 145 5.41 1.33 -9.04
CA LEU A 145 4.30 0.78 -8.25
C LEU A 145 3.02 0.72 -9.07
N LEU A 146 2.70 1.79 -9.81
CA LEU A 146 1.51 1.80 -10.67
C LEU A 146 1.55 0.66 -11.69
N THR A 147 2.71 0.44 -12.29
CA THR A 147 2.88 -0.65 -13.25
C THR A 147 2.60 -2.01 -12.59
N MET A 148 3.11 -2.21 -11.37
CA MET A 148 2.98 -3.49 -10.67
C MET A 148 1.57 -3.79 -10.22
N CYS A 149 0.79 -2.78 -9.84
CA CYS A 149 -0.56 -2.99 -9.29
C CYS A 149 -1.68 -2.55 -10.24
N GLY A 150 -1.35 -2.10 -11.45
CA GLY A 150 -2.35 -1.58 -12.39
C GLY A 150 -3.04 -0.34 -11.89
N GLY A 151 -2.34 0.47 -11.10
CA GLY A 151 -2.91 1.62 -10.42
C GLY A 151 -2.87 2.90 -11.22
N GLN A 152 -3.44 3.95 -10.64
CA GLN A 152 -3.39 5.30 -11.19
C GLN A 152 -3.33 6.31 -10.06
N TYR A 153 -2.74 7.46 -10.34
CA TYR A 153 -2.68 8.56 -9.37
C TYR A 153 -4.04 9.23 -9.23
N ALA A 154 -4.34 9.70 -8.03
CA ALA A 154 -5.56 10.44 -7.75
C ALA A 154 -5.37 11.33 -6.52
N ASP A 155 -6.20 12.35 -6.38
CA ASP A 155 -6.27 13.17 -5.17
C ASP A 155 -7.14 12.41 -4.16
N LEU A 156 -6.55 11.95 -3.07
CA LEU A 156 -7.18 11.03 -2.13
C LEU A 156 -7.14 11.52 -0.67
N ALA A 157 -6.07 12.19 -0.27
CA ALA A 157 -5.87 12.56 1.14
C ALA A 157 -6.59 13.86 1.50
N LEU A 158 -6.98 13.93 2.77
CA LEU A 158 -7.52 15.17 3.34
C LEU A 158 -6.48 16.28 3.37
#